data_ae5b5c3fb09afed8d21b61b8e9269cd4
#
_entry.id   ae5b5c3fb09afed8d21b61b8e9269cd4
#
_cell.length_a   1.000
_cell.length_b   1.000
_cell.length_c   1.000
_cell.angle_alpha   90.00
_cell.angle_beta   90.00
_cell.angle_gamma   90.00
#
_symmetry.space_group_name_H-M   'P 1'
#
loop_
_entity.id
_entity.type
_entity.pdbx_description
1 polymer ?
#
loop_
_entity_poly.entity_id
_entity_poly.type
_entity_poly.pdbx_seq_one_letter_code
_entity_poly.pdbx_strand_id
1 'polypeptide(L)'
;MIGFLLTILTGTFFLSLPISSAHGNAASFWDALFTATTATCVTGLVVIPTVSSWSVFGQVVILLLIQIGGLGVVTIMSGLMILLHKKMGINDRLLLQDAFNLNSLSGLVRFVKKVVIGTLVIEGIGALLYMTVFIPVSYTHLRAHETLSDL
;
A
#
# COMPACT_ATOMS: atom_id res chain seq x y z
N MET A 1 14.41 -4.07 -10.29
CA MET A 1 14.99 -3.38 -9.12
C MET A 1 14.77 -1.87 -9.15
N ILE A 2 15.00 -1.18 -10.26
CA ILE A 2 14.82 0.29 -10.38
C ILE A 2 13.40 0.74 -9.99
N GLY A 3 12.36 0.00 -10.37
CA GLY A 3 10.97 0.33 -10.04
C GLY A 3 10.67 0.34 -8.55
N PHE A 4 11.18 -0.63 -7.79
CA PHE A 4 11.03 -0.64 -6.33
C PHE A 4 11.74 0.54 -5.66
N LEU A 5 12.97 0.84 -6.08
CA LEU A 5 13.72 1.98 -5.57
C LEU A 5 12.98 3.30 -5.84
N LEU A 6 12.46 3.46 -7.05
CA LEU A 6 11.71 4.66 -7.44
C LEU A 6 10.40 4.78 -6.63
N THR A 7 9.71 3.68 -6.38
CA THR A 7 8.50 3.66 -5.55
C THR A 7 8.82 4.06 -4.11
N ILE A 8 9.90 3.52 -3.52
CA ILE A 8 10.33 3.86 -2.16
C ILE A 8 10.69 5.35 -2.07
N LEU A 9 11.48 5.87 -3.01
CA LEU A 9 11.87 7.29 -3.01
C LEU A 9 10.66 8.22 -3.17
N THR A 10 9.73 7.88 -4.05
CA THR A 10 8.49 8.63 -4.24
C THR A 10 7.63 8.59 -2.97
N GLY A 11 7.48 7.42 -2.36
CA GLY A 11 6.77 7.26 -1.09
C GLY A 11 7.41 8.05 0.04
N THR A 12 8.74 8.00 0.16
CA THR A 12 9.49 8.81 1.14
C THR A 12 9.24 10.29 0.96
N PHE A 13 9.27 10.76 -0.29
CA PHE A 13 8.98 12.18 -0.60
C PHE A 13 7.58 12.59 -0.11
N PHE A 14 6.55 11.82 -0.43
CA PHE A 14 5.18 12.11 0.02
C PHE A 14 5.02 12.03 1.54
N LEU A 15 5.65 11.07 2.19
CA LEU A 15 5.59 10.92 3.65
C LEU A 15 6.40 11.99 4.40
N SER A 16 7.42 12.58 3.77
CA SER A 16 8.19 13.70 4.35
C SER A 16 7.45 15.04 4.30
N LEU A 17 6.32 15.12 3.60
CA LEU A 17 5.52 16.35 3.57
C LEU A 17 4.87 16.62 4.93
N PRO A 18 4.80 17.86 5.40
CA PRO A 18 4.17 18.21 6.68
C PRO A 18 2.68 17.83 6.73
N ILE A 19 2.01 17.77 5.59
CA ILE A 19 0.61 17.33 5.48
C ILE A 19 0.43 15.82 5.80
N SER A 20 1.49 15.04 5.71
CA SER A 20 1.47 13.59 6.01
C SER A 20 1.57 13.30 7.50
N SER A 21 2.05 14.23 8.31
CA SER A 21 2.16 14.08 9.77
C SER A 21 0.89 14.53 10.48
N ALA A 22 0.47 13.78 11.50
CA ALA A 22 -0.69 14.12 12.33
C ALA A 22 -0.47 15.37 13.20
N HIS A 23 0.79 15.67 13.53
CA HIS A 23 1.15 16.81 14.41
C HIS A 23 1.55 18.08 13.64
N GLY A 24 1.42 18.10 12.31
CA GLY A 24 1.74 19.27 11.47
C GLY A 24 3.24 19.56 11.30
N ASN A 25 4.10 18.84 11.99
CA ASN A 25 5.55 18.88 11.78
C ASN A 25 5.97 17.81 10.80
N ALA A 26 6.86 18.14 9.86
CA ALA A 26 7.39 17.14 8.93
C ALA A 26 8.00 15.96 9.71
N ALA A 27 7.63 14.74 9.34
CA ALA A 27 8.25 13.56 9.90
C ALA A 27 9.76 13.55 9.55
N SER A 28 10.58 12.93 10.41
CA SER A 28 12.00 12.75 10.11
C SER A 28 12.14 12.04 8.76
N PHE A 29 13.08 12.50 7.95
CA PHE A 29 13.39 11.85 6.67
C PHE A 29 13.65 10.34 6.83
N TRP A 30 14.33 9.94 7.90
CA TRP A 30 14.64 8.54 8.20
C TRP A 30 13.39 7.74 8.54
N ASP A 31 12.45 8.31 9.30
CA ASP A 31 11.20 7.65 9.64
C ASP A 31 10.30 7.51 8.39
N ALA A 32 10.27 8.52 7.54
CA ALA A 32 9.55 8.48 6.27
C ALA A 32 10.15 7.43 5.32
N LEU A 33 11.49 7.38 5.21
CA LEU A 33 12.21 6.41 4.38
C LEU A 33 11.98 4.97 4.89
N PHE A 34 12.08 4.77 6.19
CA PHE A 34 11.84 3.47 6.80
C PHE A 34 10.40 3.03 6.58
N THR A 35 9.43 3.90 6.84
CA THR A 35 8.00 3.62 6.65
C THR A 35 7.67 3.33 5.18
N ALA A 36 8.22 4.11 4.23
CA ALA A 36 8.04 3.85 2.80
C ALA A 36 8.65 2.50 2.38
N THR A 37 9.82 2.18 2.91
CA THR A 37 10.50 0.91 2.60
C THR A 37 9.72 -0.28 3.15
N THR A 38 9.31 -0.24 4.42
CA THR A 38 8.57 -1.33 5.06
C THR A 38 7.19 -1.51 4.42
N ALA A 39 6.51 -0.43 4.03
CA ALA A 39 5.25 -0.48 3.32
C ALA A 39 5.40 -1.10 1.92
N THR A 40 6.40 -0.67 1.15
CA THR A 40 6.65 -1.19 -0.20
C THR A 40 7.13 -2.64 -0.20
N CYS A 41 7.95 -3.03 0.79
CA CYS A 41 8.43 -4.41 0.93
C CYS A 41 7.44 -5.31 1.69
N VAL A 42 6.32 -4.76 2.17
CA VAL A 42 5.27 -5.49 2.93
C VAL A 42 5.84 -6.22 4.14
N THR A 43 6.88 -5.67 4.78
CA THR A 43 7.54 -6.30 5.93
C THR A 43 6.76 -6.11 7.24
N GLY A 44 5.94 -5.05 7.33
CA GLY A 44 5.09 -4.78 8.51
C GLY A 44 5.85 -4.25 9.72
N LEU A 45 7.11 -3.84 9.58
CA LEU A 45 7.89 -3.25 10.67
C LEU A 45 7.45 -1.80 10.91
N VAL A 46 7.29 -1.43 12.18
CA VAL A 46 6.78 -0.11 12.57
C VAL A 46 7.79 0.54 13.52
N VAL A 47 8.32 1.73 13.14
CA VAL A 47 9.19 2.55 14.00
C VAL A 47 8.36 3.53 14.84
N ILE A 48 7.36 4.14 14.19
CA ILE A 48 6.44 5.09 14.84
C ILE A 48 4.99 4.62 14.65
N PRO A 49 4.13 4.75 15.68
CA PRO A 49 2.74 4.28 15.59
C PRO A 49 2.01 4.93 14.41
N THR A 50 1.50 4.10 13.49
CA THR A 50 0.91 4.61 12.24
C THR A 50 -0.33 5.47 12.48
N VAL A 51 -1.19 5.09 13.42
CA VAL A 51 -2.47 5.77 13.67
C VAL A 51 -2.28 7.15 14.30
N SER A 52 -1.34 7.30 15.23
CA SER A 52 -1.13 8.55 15.97
C SER A 52 -0.16 9.51 15.30
N SER A 53 0.79 8.99 14.50
CA SER A 53 1.86 9.82 13.94
C SER A 53 1.58 10.30 12.51
N TRP A 54 0.78 9.54 11.74
CA TRP A 54 0.45 9.88 10.36
C TRP A 54 -0.96 10.42 10.22
N SER A 55 -1.11 11.52 9.48
CA SER A 55 -2.41 12.04 9.09
C SER A 55 -3.16 11.06 8.19
N VAL A 56 -4.44 11.30 7.94
CA VAL A 56 -5.23 10.51 6.97
C VAL A 56 -4.55 10.46 5.60
N PHE A 57 -3.95 11.57 5.16
CA PHE A 57 -3.19 11.60 3.91
C PHE A 57 -1.97 10.67 3.95
N GLY A 58 -1.17 10.72 5.03
CA GLY A 58 -0.03 9.84 5.23
C GLY A 58 -0.44 8.36 5.26
N GLN A 59 -1.55 8.04 5.93
CA GLN A 59 -2.09 6.67 5.98
C GLN A 59 -2.53 6.17 4.60
N VAL A 60 -3.16 7.02 3.78
CA VAL A 60 -3.53 6.68 2.40
C VAL A 60 -2.27 6.44 1.54
N VAL A 61 -1.23 7.26 1.70
CA VAL A 61 0.04 7.04 1.00
C VAL A 61 0.67 5.69 1.40
N ILE A 62 0.70 5.36 2.70
CA ILE A 62 1.20 4.07 3.20
C ILE A 62 0.39 2.91 2.60
N LEU A 63 -0.94 3.02 2.58
CA LEU A 63 -1.82 2.01 1.99
C LEU A 63 -1.53 1.80 0.50
N LEU A 64 -1.36 2.88 -0.26
CA LEU A 64 -0.98 2.79 -1.68
C LEU A 64 0.39 2.13 -1.87
N LEU A 65 1.37 2.42 -1.01
CA LEU A 65 2.68 1.77 -1.06
C LEU A 65 2.59 0.27 -0.79
N ILE A 66 1.77 -0.15 0.18
CA ILE A 66 1.50 -1.56 0.46
C ILE A 66 0.86 -2.23 -0.75
N GLN A 67 -0.09 -1.58 -1.41
CA GLN A 67 -0.75 -2.10 -2.62
C GLN A 67 0.24 -2.27 -3.78
N ILE A 68 1.09 -1.26 -4.01
CA ILE A 68 2.14 -1.33 -5.04
C ILE A 68 3.12 -2.46 -4.74
N GLY A 69 3.52 -2.61 -3.48
CA GLY A 69 4.42 -3.66 -3.04
C GLY A 69 3.82 -5.05 -3.15
N GLY A 70 2.61 -5.23 -2.61
CA GLY A 70 1.91 -6.53 -2.58
C GLY A 70 1.52 -7.06 -3.96
N LEU A 71 1.04 -6.21 -4.86
CA LEU A 71 0.74 -6.57 -6.25
C LEU A 71 2.00 -6.72 -7.12
N GLY A 72 3.11 -6.19 -6.66
CA GLY A 72 4.35 -6.07 -7.42
C GLY A 72 4.32 -4.91 -8.42
N VAL A 73 5.44 -4.19 -8.46
CA VAL A 73 5.60 -3.00 -9.34
C VAL A 73 5.32 -3.33 -10.81
N VAL A 74 5.68 -4.53 -11.26
CA VAL A 74 5.46 -4.98 -12.65
C VAL A 74 3.98 -5.07 -12.97
N THR A 75 3.16 -5.62 -12.07
CA THR A 75 1.71 -5.74 -12.25
C THR A 75 1.04 -4.37 -12.32
N ILE A 76 1.43 -3.46 -11.44
CA ILE A 76 0.88 -2.10 -11.39
C ILE A 76 1.27 -1.29 -12.63
N MET A 77 2.55 -1.34 -13.03
CA MET A 77 3.00 -0.66 -14.25
C MET A 77 2.28 -1.17 -15.49
N SER A 78 2.06 -2.49 -15.56
CA SER A 78 1.29 -3.09 -16.65
C SER A 78 -0.16 -2.66 -16.64
N GLY A 79 -0.80 -2.66 -15.47
CA GLY A 79 -2.16 -2.20 -15.28
C GLY A 79 -2.33 -0.72 -15.67
N LEU A 80 -1.38 0.14 -15.28
CA LEU A 80 -1.37 1.55 -15.62
C LEU A 80 -1.22 1.78 -17.13
N MET A 81 -0.32 1.06 -17.80
CA MET A 81 -0.17 1.13 -19.27
C MET A 81 -1.43 0.70 -20.00
N ILE A 82 -2.12 -0.34 -19.51
CA ILE A 82 -3.40 -0.79 -20.04
C ILE A 82 -4.47 0.29 -19.85
N LEU A 83 -4.55 0.89 -18.65
CA LEU A 83 -5.54 1.92 -18.32
C LEU A 83 -5.36 3.18 -19.18
N LEU A 84 -4.11 3.59 -19.42
CA LEU A 84 -3.77 4.75 -20.25
C LEU A 84 -3.89 4.47 -21.76
N HIS A 85 -4.37 3.30 -22.16
CA HIS A 85 -4.45 2.87 -23.57
C HIS A 85 -3.14 3.05 -24.36
N LYS A 86 -2.02 3.11 -23.67
CA LYS A 86 -0.71 3.24 -24.29
C LYS A 86 -0.31 1.90 -24.92
N LYS A 87 0.10 1.92 -26.21
CA LYS A 87 0.57 0.73 -26.88
C LYS A 87 1.81 0.20 -26.14
N MET A 88 1.70 -0.99 -25.55
CA MET A 88 2.82 -1.65 -24.89
C MET A 88 3.87 -2.03 -25.96
N GLY A 89 5.11 -1.65 -25.72
CA GLY A 89 6.24 -2.08 -26.52
C GLY A 89 6.45 -3.60 -26.44
N ILE A 90 7.15 -4.15 -27.41
CA ILE A 90 7.45 -5.60 -27.45
C ILE A 90 8.26 -6.00 -26.21
N ASN A 91 9.19 -5.17 -25.77
CA ASN A 91 10.03 -5.43 -24.59
C ASN A 91 9.21 -5.45 -23.28
N ASP A 92 8.22 -4.55 -23.12
CA ASP A 92 7.36 -4.52 -21.95
C ASP A 92 6.48 -5.77 -21.86
N ARG A 93 6.01 -6.25 -23.02
CA ARG A 93 5.23 -7.49 -23.12
C ARG A 93 6.05 -8.73 -22.79
N LEU A 94 7.32 -8.76 -23.23
CA LEU A 94 8.25 -9.86 -22.92
C LEU A 94 8.55 -9.93 -21.42
N LEU A 95 8.80 -8.78 -20.77
CA LEU A 95 9.03 -8.72 -19.32
C LEU A 95 7.83 -9.25 -18.53
N LEU A 96 6.62 -8.95 -18.97
CA LEU A 96 5.39 -9.45 -18.35
C LEU A 96 5.19 -10.95 -18.58
N GLN A 97 5.48 -11.40 -19.80
CA GLN A 97 5.41 -12.81 -20.15
C GLN A 97 6.35 -13.63 -19.28
N ASP A 98 7.57 -13.14 -19.08
CA ASP A 98 8.59 -13.78 -18.25
C ASP A 98 8.20 -13.75 -16.76
N ALA A 99 7.74 -12.60 -16.26
CA ALA A 99 7.30 -12.43 -14.87
C ALA A 99 6.12 -13.33 -14.47
N PHE A 100 5.20 -13.58 -15.38
CA PHE A 100 3.98 -14.37 -15.12
C PHE A 100 3.99 -15.76 -15.78
N ASN A 101 5.11 -16.16 -16.43
CA ASN A 101 5.27 -17.45 -17.13
C ASN A 101 4.11 -17.78 -18.08
N LEU A 102 3.66 -16.80 -18.86
CA LEU A 102 2.51 -16.93 -19.76
C LEU A 102 2.93 -17.32 -21.16
N ASN A 103 2.31 -18.35 -21.72
CA ASN A 103 2.59 -18.87 -23.06
C ASN A 103 2.03 -18.00 -24.21
N SER A 104 1.20 -17.00 -23.91
CA SER A 104 0.64 -16.12 -24.95
C SER A 104 0.40 -14.70 -24.47
N LEU A 105 0.69 -13.73 -25.34
CA LEU A 105 0.53 -12.29 -25.09
C LEU A 105 -0.94 -11.82 -25.10
N SER A 106 -1.83 -12.55 -25.72
CA SER A 106 -3.23 -12.15 -25.89
C SER A 106 -4.07 -12.28 -24.60
N GLY A 107 -3.66 -13.15 -23.69
CA GLY A 107 -4.31 -13.34 -22.38
C GLY A 107 -3.81 -12.41 -21.26
N LEU A 108 -2.66 -11.75 -21.45
CA LEU A 108 -1.95 -10.99 -20.43
C LEU A 108 -2.79 -9.88 -19.80
N VAL A 109 -3.42 -9.06 -20.60
CA VAL A 109 -4.30 -7.95 -20.15
C VAL A 109 -5.43 -8.48 -19.27
N ARG A 110 -6.06 -9.56 -19.71
CA ARG A 110 -7.17 -10.19 -18.98
C ARG A 110 -6.69 -10.80 -17.69
N PHE A 111 -5.50 -11.39 -17.67
CA PHE A 111 -4.88 -11.97 -16.48
C PHE A 111 -4.54 -10.87 -15.45
N VAL A 112 -3.83 -9.81 -15.83
CA VAL A 112 -3.49 -8.68 -14.94
C VAL A 112 -4.77 -8.08 -14.33
N LYS A 113 -5.81 -7.84 -15.14
CA LYS A 113 -7.09 -7.34 -14.64
C LYS A 113 -7.73 -8.27 -13.61
N LYS A 114 -7.69 -9.59 -13.85
CA LYS A 114 -8.22 -10.58 -12.88
C LYS A 114 -7.41 -10.59 -11.59
N VAL A 115 -6.09 -10.47 -11.64
CA VAL A 115 -5.22 -10.42 -10.47
C VAL A 115 -5.55 -9.18 -9.64
N VAL A 116 -5.59 -8.00 -10.24
CA VAL A 116 -5.90 -6.74 -9.53
C VAL A 116 -7.28 -6.78 -8.88
N ILE A 117 -8.30 -7.20 -9.63
CA ILE A 117 -9.67 -7.29 -9.10
C ILE A 117 -9.75 -8.34 -7.99
N GLY A 118 -9.14 -9.52 -8.19
CA GLY A 118 -9.13 -10.59 -7.18
C GLY A 118 -8.48 -10.15 -5.88
N THR A 119 -7.34 -9.45 -5.95
CA THR A 119 -6.65 -8.91 -4.77
C THR A 119 -7.53 -7.90 -4.02
N LEU A 120 -8.12 -6.93 -4.74
CA LEU A 120 -9.01 -5.94 -4.12
C LEU A 120 -10.24 -6.56 -3.46
N VAL A 121 -10.81 -7.61 -4.06
CA VAL A 121 -11.95 -8.33 -3.48
C VAL A 121 -11.55 -9.06 -2.20
N ILE A 122 -10.42 -9.79 -2.21
CA ILE A 122 -9.93 -10.51 -1.02
C ILE A 122 -9.57 -9.54 0.10
N GLU A 123 -8.89 -8.44 -0.22
CA GLU A 123 -8.54 -7.39 0.75
C GLU A 123 -9.80 -6.71 1.31
N GLY A 124 -10.79 -6.42 0.47
CA GLY A 124 -12.07 -5.85 0.91
C GLY A 124 -12.81 -6.77 1.89
N ILE A 125 -12.87 -8.07 1.60
CA ILE A 125 -13.44 -9.06 2.50
C ILE A 125 -12.64 -9.14 3.81
N GLY A 126 -11.31 -9.17 3.72
CA GLY A 126 -10.42 -9.16 4.89
C GLY A 126 -10.63 -7.92 5.75
N ALA A 127 -10.71 -6.74 5.15
CA ALA A 127 -10.96 -5.48 5.85
C ALA A 127 -12.32 -5.50 6.57
N LEU A 128 -13.37 -5.98 5.93
CA LEU A 128 -14.69 -6.12 6.55
C LEU A 128 -14.66 -7.08 7.75
N LEU A 129 -14.00 -8.23 7.63
CA LEU A 129 -13.83 -9.16 8.74
C LEU A 129 -13.04 -8.53 9.89
N TYR A 130 -11.97 -7.80 9.60
CA TYR A 130 -11.20 -7.07 10.60
C TYR A 130 -12.06 -6.03 11.34
N MET A 131 -12.88 -5.26 10.63
CA MET A 131 -13.77 -4.29 11.24
C MET A 131 -14.74 -4.93 12.26
N THR A 132 -15.29 -6.10 11.96
CA THR A 132 -16.23 -6.79 12.88
C THR A 132 -15.56 -7.24 14.18
N VAL A 133 -14.26 -7.54 14.16
CA VAL A 133 -13.51 -8.00 15.34
C VAL A 133 -12.94 -6.81 16.14
N PHE A 134 -12.37 -5.81 15.47
CA PHE A 134 -11.62 -4.73 16.13
C PHE A 134 -12.50 -3.57 16.63
N ILE A 135 -13.65 -3.29 16.01
CA ILE A 135 -14.55 -2.25 16.48
C ILE A 135 -15.05 -2.54 17.93
N PRO A 136 -15.54 -3.75 18.27
CA PRO A 136 -15.97 -4.04 19.65
C PRO A 136 -14.83 -3.94 20.66
N VAL A 137 -13.60 -4.32 20.29
CA VAL A 137 -12.44 -4.30 21.19
C VAL A 137 -12.03 -2.86 21.55
N SER A 138 -12.08 -1.93 20.60
CA SER A 138 -11.79 -0.51 20.87
C SER A 138 -12.78 0.12 21.86
N TYR A 139 -14.05 -0.24 21.80
CA TYR A 139 -15.06 0.25 22.74
C TYR A 139 -14.87 -0.28 24.16
N THR A 140 -14.41 -1.51 24.32
CA THR A 140 -14.16 -2.10 25.64
C THR A 140 -12.95 -1.47 26.34
N HIS A 141 -11.90 -1.13 25.60
CA HIS A 141 -10.72 -0.44 26.17
C HIS A 141 -11.00 1.01 26.57
N LEU A 142 -11.77 1.75 25.78
CA LEU A 142 -12.18 3.12 26.13
C LEU A 142 -13.05 3.14 27.38
N ARG A 143 -13.99 2.23 27.50
CA ARG A 143 -14.88 2.14 28.67
C ARG A 143 -14.16 1.72 29.95
N ALA A 144 -13.11 0.88 29.85
CA ALA A 144 -12.29 0.51 31.00
C ALA A 144 -11.45 1.70 31.53
N HIS A 145 -11.05 2.63 30.68
CA HIS A 145 -10.32 3.84 31.07
C HIS A 145 -11.25 4.88 31.74
N GLU A 146 -12.49 5.03 31.27
CA GLU A 146 -13.46 5.95 31.87
C GLU A 146 -13.84 5.51 33.29
N THR A 147 -14.04 4.23 33.54
CA THR A 147 -14.38 3.70 34.88
C THR A 147 -13.24 3.78 35.89
N LEU A 148 -11.98 3.91 35.45
CA LEU A 148 -10.82 4.10 36.33
C LEU A 148 -10.59 5.59 36.70
N SER A 149 -11.14 6.52 35.94
CA SER A 149 -11.03 7.96 36.23
C SER A 149 -12.12 8.48 37.17
N ASP A 150 -13.16 7.66 37.45
CA ASP A 150 -14.29 8.00 38.30
C ASP A 150 -14.17 7.42 39.75
N LEU A 151 -13.01 6.85 40.10
CA LEU A 151 -12.63 6.38 41.43
C LEU A 151 -11.51 7.24 42.02
#